data_7b2719d36bfe50a01783864da1643dc3
#
_entry.id   7b2719d36bfe50a01783864da1643dc3
#
_cell.length_a   1.000
_cell.length_b   1.000
_cell.length_c   1.000
_cell.angle_alpha   90.00
_cell.angle_beta   90.00
_cell.angle_gamma   90.00
#
_symmetry.space_group_name_H-M   'P 1'
#
loop_
_entity.id
_entity.type
_entity.pdbx_description
1 polymer ?
#
loop_
_entity_poly.entity_id
_entity_poly.type
_entity_poly.pdbx_seq_one_letter_code
_entity_poly.pdbx_strand_id
1 'polypeptide(L)'
;MKAYDMSFIKINGLTSLFVFISIIFIFSLTLIFSFFENIEGFSNQEKIQYINQALTTLAIIIGGLALIINAYYTSRLSFGENQSVLTKLLGRTLAWNDNIVTDIKSTQQTPEEIVPERFSKAIEQLGNEKIETRFAAIYALERIAKDSPKDHWTIMEILAAFIRENASVNQDESQESSKLPTDIQTALTVIGRRDSHKDPVNQKLDLRNTDLSNADLTEANLSKAILAGANLQWVNFTRANLSEADLSVTYLCGSIFYQANLSKAILPEANLQGVVLRKANLSKAILYDANLEGAVLCDANLTGAVLCDANLEGAILCDANLEEVNFEGSNLLDANLIGSNLHRAKLAGANLEGVLLSTANLQEANFQEANLYRANFSGSENLELQQIEQAIGDRTTILPENFKIPKHWK
;
A
#
# COMPACT_ATOMS: atom_id res chain seq x y z
N MET A 1 20.18 -11.85 63.22
CA MET A 1 20.41 -10.74 62.27
C MET A 1 19.33 -10.87 61.20
N LYS A 2 18.36 -9.94 61.16
CA LYS A 2 17.14 -10.00 60.33
C LYS A 2 17.50 -9.80 58.86
N ALA A 3 17.10 -10.72 58.00
CA ALA A 3 17.11 -10.55 56.57
C ALA A 3 16.05 -9.47 56.21
N TYR A 4 16.51 -8.31 55.79
CA TYR A 4 15.63 -7.26 55.29
C TYR A 4 15.08 -7.68 53.94
N ASP A 5 13.77 -7.62 53.83
CA ASP A 5 12.95 -8.04 52.68
C ASP A 5 13.29 -7.17 51.45
N MET A 6 14.04 -7.75 50.51
CA MET A 6 14.42 -7.10 49.24
C MET A 6 13.26 -6.92 48.26
N SER A 7 12.06 -7.44 48.57
CA SER A 7 10.85 -7.30 47.73
C SER A 7 10.30 -5.88 47.75
N PHE A 8 10.40 -5.20 48.91
CA PHE A 8 9.87 -3.83 49.04
C PHE A 8 10.69 -2.76 48.31
N ILE A 9 12.00 -2.99 48.14
CA ILE A 9 12.88 -2.06 47.42
C ILE A 9 12.67 -2.16 45.90
N LYS A 10 12.29 -3.35 45.36
CA LYS A 10 12.00 -3.53 43.93
C LYS A 10 10.70 -2.87 43.47
N ILE A 11 9.66 -2.87 44.31
CA ILE A 11 8.37 -2.25 43.99
C ILE A 11 8.48 -0.71 44.03
N ASN A 12 9.22 -0.17 44.99
CA ASN A 12 9.48 1.25 45.07
C ASN A 12 10.32 1.80 43.89
N GLY A 13 11.22 0.99 43.33
CA GLY A 13 12.01 1.38 42.17
C GLY A 13 11.15 1.52 40.89
N LEU A 14 10.19 0.63 40.69
CA LEU A 14 9.31 0.63 39.50
C LEU A 14 8.30 1.80 39.58
N THR A 15 7.66 2.00 40.72
CA THR A 15 6.75 3.13 40.92
C THR A 15 7.47 4.46 40.83
N SER A 16 8.70 4.57 41.37
CA SER A 16 9.55 5.76 41.23
C SER A 16 9.92 6.04 39.78
N LEU A 17 10.21 5.00 38.95
CA LEU A 17 10.49 5.14 37.52
C LEU A 17 9.27 5.61 36.75
N PHE A 18 8.07 5.05 37.02
CA PHE A 18 6.83 5.48 36.39
C PHE A 18 6.46 6.93 36.73
N VAL A 19 6.64 7.33 37.99
CA VAL A 19 6.44 8.73 38.43
C VAL A 19 7.43 9.66 37.73
N PHE A 20 8.69 9.26 37.59
CA PHE A 20 9.72 10.04 36.91
C PHE A 20 9.42 10.21 35.41
N ILE A 21 9.02 9.16 34.74
CA ILE A 21 8.61 9.21 33.31
C ILE A 21 7.37 10.10 33.13
N SER A 22 6.39 10.02 34.04
CA SER A 22 5.19 10.87 34.01
C SER A 22 5.51 12.34 34.20
N ILE A 23 6.46 12.68 35.09
CA ILE A 23 6.93 14.05 35.32
C ILE A 23 7.65 14.60 34.09
N ILE A 24 8.52 13.81 33.43
CA ILE A 24 9.21 14.19 32.19
C ILE A 24 8.18 14.43 31.07
N PHE A 25 7.15 13.60 30.98
CA PHE A 25 6.10 13.74 29.98
C PHE A 25 5.32 15.05 30.15
N ILE A 26 4.88 15.34 31.38
CA ILE A 26 4.14 16.57 31.68
C ILE A 26 5.03 17.80 31.42
N PHE A 27 6.30 17.76 31.83
CA PHE A 27 7.26 18.83 31.59
C PHE A 27 7.55 19.07 30.11
N SER A 28 7.67 18.01 29.32
CA SER A 28 7.84 18.10 27.87
C SER A 28 6.62 18.66 27.16
N LEU A 29 5.41 18.30 27.61
CA LEU A 29 4.16 18.89 27.14
C LEU A 29 4.06 20.36 27.40
N THR A 30 4.38 20.80 28.63
CA THR A 30 4.35 22.22 29.00
C THR A 30 5.36 23.05 28.21
N LEU A 31 6.55 22.50 27.93
CA LEU A 31 7.55 23.14 27.09
C LEU A 31 7.08 23.27 25.63
N ILE A 32 6.48 22.22 25.05
CA ILE A 32 5.95 22.26 23.69
C ILE A 32 4.88 23.34 23.58
N PHE A 33 3.90 23.39 24.49
CA PHE A 33 2.84 24.40 24.46
C PHE A 33 3.38 25.80 24.65
N SER A 34 4.27 26.03 25.64
CA SER A 34 4.89 27.35 25.90
C SER A 34 5.75 27.82 24.72
N PHE A 35 6.44 26.92 24.04
CA PHE A 35 7.24 27.27 22.88
C PHE A 35 6.36 27.76 21.73
N PHE A 36 5.25 27.08 21.44
CA PHE A 36 4.35 27.42 20.33
C PHE A 36 3.44 28.63 20.62
N GLU A 37 3.12 28.92 21.90
CA GLU A 37 2.41 30.15 22.25
C GLU A 37 3.24 31.43 21.96
N ASN A 38 4.56 31.36 22.07
CA ASN A 38 5.45 32.50 21.94
C ASN A 38 6.09 32.70 20.57
N ILE A 39 5.77 31.85 19.57
CA ILE A 39 6.28 32.01 18.19
C ILE A 39 5.41 33.01 17.43
N GLU A 40 5.99 34.16 17.06
CA GLU A 40 5.42 35.13 16.16
C GLU A 40 5.65 34.69 14.69
N GLY A 41 4.63 34.84 13.83
CA GLY A 41 4.74 34.61 12.38
C GLY A 41 4.07 33.35 11.84
N PHE A 42 3.52 32.48 12.69
CA PHE A 42 2.76 31.29 12.24
C PHE A 42 1.25 31.50 12.41
N SER A 43 0.47 31.04 11.42
CA SER A 43 -0.98 30.97 11.53
C SER A 43 -1.42 29.96 12.60
N ASN A 44 -2.63 30.12 13.14
CA ASN A 44 -3.17 29.18 14.15
C ASN A 44 -3.25 27.73 13.60
N GLN A 45 -3.48 27.56 12.31
CA GLN A 45 -3.51 26.23 11.67
C GLN A 45 -2.13 25.57 11.63
N GLU A 46 -1.10 26.34 11.29
CA GLU A 46 0.30 25.83 11.27
C GLU A 46 0.77 25.47 12.69
N LYS A 47 0.45 26.30 13.69
CA LYS A 47 0.76 26.00 15.10
C LYS A 47 0.14 24.67 15.54
N ILE A 48 -1.14 24.42 15.21
CA ILE A 48 -1.83 23.15 15.53
C ILE A 48 -1.16 21.96 14.84
N GLN A 49 -0.76 22.10 13.58
CA GLN A 49 -0.08 21.05 12.84
C GLN A 49 1.26 20.68 13.47
N TYR A 50 2.09 21.65 13.83
CA TYR A 50 3.39 21.43 14.49
C TYR A 50 3.23 20.85 15.90
N ILE A 51 2.23 21.28 16.67
CA ILE A 51 1.92 20.71 17.98
C ILE A 51 1.54 19.22 17.84
N ASN A 52 0.68 18.88 16.88
CA ASN A 52 0.28 17.49 16.62
C ASN A 52 1.47 16.62 16.21
N GLN A 53 2.36 17.14 15.36
CA GLN A 53 3.57 16.43 14.94
C GLN A 53 4.54 16.22 16.13
N ALA A 54 4.72 17.22 16.98
CA ALA A 54 5.56 17.12 18.18
C ALA A 54 4.99 16.11 19.19
N LEU A 55 3.66 16.11 19.39
CA LEU A 55 2.96 15.16 20.26
C LEU A 55 3.08 13.71 19.72
N THR A 56 2.96 13.52 18.42
CA THR A 56 3.13 12.20 17.78
C THR A 56 4.55 11.69 17.98
N THR A 57 5.56 12.53 17.76
CA THR A 57 6.97 12.18 17.97
C THR A 57 7.25 11.81 19.43
N LEU A 58 6.69 12.58 20.38
CA LEU A 58 6.83 12.30 21.81
C LEU A 58 6.18 10.97 22.19
N ALA A 59 5.01 10.64 21.65
CA ALA A 59 4.33 9.36 21.87
C ALA A 59 5.15 8.17 21.36
N ILE A 60 5.79 8.29 20.17
CA ILE A 60 6.68 7.27 19.61
C ILE A 60 7.90 7.04 20.50
N ILE A 61 8.53 8.10 21.01
CA ILE A 61 9.70 8.02 21.90
C ILE A 61 9.33 7.29 23.19
N ILE A 62 8.20 7.64 23.80
CA ILE A 62 7.74 7.02 25.04
C ILE A 62 7.37 5.57 24.83
N GLY A 63 6.68 5.23 23.73
CA GLY A 63 6.39 3.85 23.36
C GLY A 63 7.65 3.00 23.16
N GLY A 64 8.66 3.55 22.47
CA GLY A 64 9.98 2.92 22.31
C GLY A 64 10.70 2.68 23.63
N LEU A 65 10.68 3.67 24.53
CA LEU A 65 11.29 3.53 25.86
C LEU A 65 10.58 2.46 26.70
N ALA A 66 9.26 2.38 26.65
CA ALA A 66 8.48 1.37 27.35
C ALA A 66 8.81 -0.05 26.84
N LEU A 67 9.02 -0.22 25.52
CA LEU A 67 9.46 -1.50 24.93
C LEU A 67 10.88 -1.89 25.38
N ILE A 68 11.83 -0.96 25.42
CA ILE A 68 13.20 -1.20 25.89
C ILE A 68 13.20 -1.58 27.37
N ILE A 69 12.44 -0.88 28.20
CA ILE A 69 12.30 -1.19 29.62
C ILE A 69 11.70 -2.59 29.80
N ASN A 70 10.65 -2.92 29.05
CA ASN A 70 10.03 -4.25 29.08
C ASN A 70 11.02 -5.35 28.64
N ALA A 71 11.77 -5.15 27.54
CA ALA A 71 12.79 -6.07 27.07
C ALA A 71 13.92 -6.26 28.11
N TYR A 72 14.39 -5.17 28.75
CA TYR A 72 15.41 -5.22 29.80
C TYR A 72 14.95 -6.03 31.01
N TYR A 73 13.71 -5.81 31.47
CA TYR A 73 13.16 -6.56 32.60
C TYR A 73 12.88 -8.03 32.25
N THR A 74 12.39 -8.31 31.04
CA THR A 74 12.15 -9.68 30.56
C THR A 74 13.46 -10.46 30.45
N SER A 75 14.54 -9.85 29.97
CA SER A 75 15.87 -10.49 29.89
C SER A 75 16.49 -10.75 31.28
N ARG A 76 16.20 -9.89 32.26
CA ARG A 76 16.71 -10.04 33.65
C ARG A 76 15.93 -11.07 34.46
N LEU A 77 14.66 -11.32 34.10
CA LEU A 77 13.78 -12.29 34.78
C LEU A 77 13.99 -13.74 34.27
N SER A 78 14.68 -13.92 33.13
CA SER A 78 15.05 -15.26 32.63
C SER A 78 16.18 -15.94 33.43
N PHE A 79 16.82 -15.24 34.39
CA PHE A 79 17.82 -15.75 35.33
C PHE A 79 17.32 -15.67 36.77
N GLY A 80 16.46 -16.63 37.17
CA GLY A 80 16.15 -16.91 38.56
C GLY A 80 14.72 -16.61 39.02
N GLU A 81 14.04 -17.66 39.39
CA GLU A 81 12.90 -17.82 40.32
C GLU A 81 12.08 -16.57 40.66
N ASN A 82 10.97 -16.34 39.94
CA ASN A 82 9.71 -15.83 40.50
C ASN A 82 8.65 -15.56 39.39
N GLN A 83 8.15 -16.62 38.75
CA GLN A 83 6.99 -16.54 37.84
C GLN A 83 5.67 -16.16 38.56
N SER A 84 5.61 -16.21 39.92
CA SER A 84 4.34 -16.05 40.63
C SER A 84 3.89 -14.60 40.88
N VAL A 85 4.76 -13.60 40.75
CA VAL A 85 4.44 -12.21 41.05
C VAL A 85 3.98 -11.48 39.77
N LEU A 86 4.57 -11.80 38.61
CA LEU A 86 4.15 -11.20 37.33
C LEU A 86 2.76 -11.69 36.87
N THR A 87 2.45 -12.96 37.14
CA THR A 87 1.13 -13.54 36.84
C THR A 87 0.02 -12.88 37.66
N LYS A 88 0.30 -12.44 38.89
CA LYS A 88 -0.69 -11.77 39.75
C LYS A 88 -0.92 -10.29 39.39
N LEU A 89 0.07 -9.60 38.84
CA LEU A 89 -0.06 -8.20 38.40
C LEU A 89 -0.67 -8.08 37.00
N LEU A 90 -0.36 -8.99 36.10
CA LEU A 90 -0.98 -9.08 34.75
C LEU A 90 -2.39 -9.67 34.80
N GLY A 91 -2.70 -10.52 35.79
CA GLY A 91 -4.02 -11.14 35.97
C GLY A 91 -5.16 -10.18 36.32
N ARG A 92 -4.89 -8.94 36.72
CA ARG A 92 -5.90 -7.92 36.95
C ARG A 92 -6.24 -7.06 35.74
N THR A 93 -5.36 -6.99 34.75
CA THR A 93 -5.58 -6.31 33.46
C THR A 93 -5.93 -7.28 32.33
N LEU A 94 -5.74 -8.58 32.54
CA LEU A 94 -5.99 -9.65 31.57
C LEU A 94 -6.96 -10.71 32.13
N ALA A 95 -7.99 -10.30 32.83
CA ALA A 95 -9.07 -11.19 33.29
C ALA A 95 -9.83 -11.93 32.16
N TRP A 96 -9.30 -11.85 30.93
CA TRP A 96 -9.79 -12.52 29.74
C TRP A 96 -9.07 -13.82 29.40
N ASN A 97 -8.01 -14.21 30.15
CA ASN A 97 -7.17 -15.33 29.74
C ASN A 97 -7.18 -16.52 30.70
N ASP A 98 -7.97 -16.50 31.79
CA ASP A 98 -7.93 -17.56 32.81
C ASP A 98 -8.50 -18.90 32.32
N ASN A 99 -9.31 -18.93 31.26
CA ASN A 99 -9.80 -20.18 30.67
C ASN A 99 -8.83 -20.86 29.70
N ILE A 100 -7.81 -20.15 29.20
CA ILE A 100 -6.82 -20.71 28.26
C ILE A 100 -5.60 -21.29 29.00
N VAL A 101 -5.26 -20.78 30.18
CA VAL A 101 -4.05 -21.17 30.93
C VAL A 101 -4.31 -22.40 31.82
N THR A 102 -5.55 -22.64 32.25
CA THR A 102 -5.90 -23.82 33.08
C THR A 102 -6.00 -25.12 32.29
N ASP A 103 -6.32 -25.07 30.99
CA ASP A 103 -6.36 -26.26 30.12
C ASP A 103 -4.95 -26.76 29.69
N ILE A 104 -3.92 -25.91 29.77
CA ILE A 104 -2.55 -26.30 29.38
C ILE A 104 -1.85 -27.24 30.39
N LYS A 105 -2.35 -27.35 31.63
CA LYS A 105 -1.70 -28.14 32.68
C LYS A 105 -2.17 -29.61 32.79
N SER A 106 -3.17 -30.03 32.01
CA SER A 106 -3.77 -31.36 32.17
C SER A 106 -3.53 -32.36 31.03
N THR A 107 -2.85 -32.00 29.96
CA THR A 107 -2.57 -32.93 28.87
C THR A 107 -1.09 -32.88 28.47
N GLN A 108 -0.39 -33.97 28.65
CA GLN A 108 0.90 -34.26 28.03
C GLN A 108 0.67 -34.52 26.52
N GLN A 109 0.27 -33.49 25.75
CA GLN A 109 0.15 -33.60 24.30
C GLN A 109 1.49 -33.22 23.67
N THR A 110 1.92 -34.01 22.70
CA THR A 110 3.12 -33.71 21.91
C THR A 110 2.91 -32.45 21.07
N PRO A 111 3.96 -31.70 20.72
CA PRO A 111 3.83 -30.50 19.87
C PRO A 111 3.09 -30.76 18.55
N GLU A 112 3.12 -31.98 18.02
CA GLU A 112 2.42 -32.39 16.80
C GLU A 112 0.91 -32.54 16.94
N GLU A 113 0.39 -32.79 18.15
CA GLU A 113 -1.05 -32.92 18.44
C GLU A 113 -1.71 -31.58 18.79
N ILE A 114 -0.95 -30.58 19.22
CA ILE A 114 -1.45 -29.27 19.67
C ILE A 114 -1.83 -28.37 18.47
N VAL A 115 -1.15 -28.50 17.35
CA VAL A 115 -1.38 -27.64 16.15
C VAL A 115 -2.77 -27.87 15.54
N PRO A 116 -3.25 -29.09 15.30
CA PRO A 116 -4.57 -29.35 14.72
C PRO A 116 -5.71 -28.81 15.59
N GLU A 117 -5.62 -28.93 16.90
CA GLU A 117 -6.66 -28.44 17.83
C GLU A 117 -6.73 -26.90 17.85
N ARG A 118 -5.56 -26.24 17.92
CA ARG A 118 -5.47 -24.78 17.85
C ARG A 118 -5.97 -24.24 16.52
N PHE A 119 -5.65 -24.92 15.42
CA PHE A 119 -6.09 -24.58 14.09
C PHE A 119 -7.63 -24.69 13.97
N SER A 120 -8.22 -25.82 14.39
CA SER A 120 -9.68 -26.03 14.36
C SER A 120 -10.41 -24.97 15.20
N LYS A 121 -9.91 -24.64 16.37
CA LYS A 121 -10.47 -23.61 17.24
C LYS A 121 -10.37 -22.21 16.61
N ALA A 122 -9.26 -21.88 15.96
CA ALA A 122 -9.10 -20.61 15.29
C ALA A 122 -10.06 -20.48 14.09
N ILE A 123 -10.30 -21.55 13.32
CA ILE A 123 -11.30 -21.56 12.24
C ILE A 123 -12.72 -21.34 12.79
N GLU A 124 -13.10 -22.04 13.85
CA GLU A 124 -14.41 -21.86 14.50
C GLU A 124 -14.60 -20.41 14.97
N GLN A 125 -13.55 -19.82 15.58
CA GLN A 125 -13.58 -18.43 16.06
C GLN A 125 -13.62 -17.40 14.93
N LEU A 126 -13.08 -17.70 13.75
CA LEU A 126 -13.12 -16.83 12.59
C LEU A 126 -14.56 -16.61 12.08
N GLY A 127 -15.45 -17.60 12.23
CA GLY A 127 -16.88 -17.52 11.92
C GLY A 127 -17.74 -16.89 13.02
N ASN A 128 -17.17 -16.35 14.10
CA ASN A 128 -17.92 -15.79 15.22
C ASN A 128 -18.56 -14.43 14.86
N GLU A 129 -19.76 -14.14 15.42
CA GLU A 129 -20.42 -12.85 15.22
C GLU A 129 -19.65 -11.67 15.85
N LYS A 130 -18.91 -11.91 16.94
CA LYS A 130 -18.17 -10.87 17.65
C LYS A 130 -16.84 -10.57 16.94
N ILE A 131 -16.67 -9.33 16.55
CA ILE A 131 -15.48 -8.85 15.83
C ILE A 131 -14.17 -9.09 16.63
N GLU A 132 -14.21 -8.95 17.96
CA GLU A 132 -13.06 -9.17 18.84
C GLU A 132 -12.60 -10.65 18.79
N THR A 133 -13.55 -11.58 18.67
CA THR A 133 -13.26 -13.01 18.53
C THR A 133 -12.62 -13.30 17.18
N ARG A 134 -13.12 -12.68 16.10
CA ARG A 134 -12.52 -12.79 14.76
C ARG A 134 -11.10 -12.25 14.71
N PHE A 135 -10.82 -11.13 15.39
CA PHE A 135 -9.46 -10.61 15.52
C PHE A 135 -8.50 -11.63 16.16
N ALA A 136 -8.90 -12.19 17.30
CA ALA A 136 -8.10 -13.17 17.99
C ALA A 136 -7.83 -14.40 17.10
N ALA A 137 -8.83 -14.83 16.33
CA ALA A 137 -8.74 -15.92 15.37
C ALA A 137 -7.74 -15.62 14.24
N ILE A 138 -7.82 -14.42 13.62
CA ILE A 138 -6.93 -14.01 12.54
C ILE A 138 -5.46 -14.01 13.01
N TYR A 139 -5.17 -13.45 14.19
CA TYR A 139 -3.80 -13.46 14.73
C TYR A 139 -3.34 -14.86 15.19
N ALA A 140 -4.27 -15.70 15.67
CA ALA A 140 -3.94 -17.10 15.99
C ALA A 140 -3.56 -17.87 14.72
N LEU A 141 -4.30 -17.70 13.63
CA LEU A 141 -3.99 -18.26 12.31
C LEU A 141 -2.65 -17.74 11.78
N GLU A 142 -2.38 -16.45 11.89
CA GLU A 142 -1.08 -15.89 11.50
C GLU A 142 0.07 -16.58 12.24
N ARG A 143 -0.07 -16.76 13.55
CA ARG A 143 0.97 -17.44 14.36
C ARG A 143 1.19 -18.87 13.88
N ILE A 144 0.11 -19.62 13.63
CA ILE A 144 0.19 -20.98 13.11
C ILE A 144 0.89 -20.98 11.73
N ALA A 145 0.55 -20.06 10.84
CA ALA A 145 1.19 -19.93 9.52
C ALA A 145 2.69 -19.65 9.60
N LYS A 146 3.13 -18.88 10.61
CA LYS A 146 4.56 -18.62 10.86
C LYS A 146 5.28 -19.84 11.37
N ASP A 147 4.66 -20.57 12.31
CA ASP A 147 5.27 -21.72 12.99
C ASP A 147 5.22 -23.01 12.14
N SER A 148 4.23 -23.17 11.24
CA SER A 148 4.01 -24.36 10.41
C SER A 148 4.05 -24.04 8.91
N PRO A 149 5.18 -24.29 8.22
CA PRO A 149 5.28 -24.06 6.77
C PRO A 149 4.26 -24.86 5.94
N LYS A 150 3.86 -26.04 6.38
CA LYS A 150 2.87 -26.89 5.71
C LYS A 150 1.45 -26.33 5.76
N ASP A 151 1.11 -25.58 6.82
CA ASP A 151 -0.21 -25.00 7.02
C ASP A 151 -0.28 -23.55 6.50
N HIS A 152 0.88 -22.94 6.20
CA HIS A 152 1.01 -21.54 5.78
C HIS A 152 0.03 -21.18 4.66
N TRP A 153 0.07 -21.93 3.54
CA TRP A 153 -0.76 -21.61 2.39
C TRP A 153 -2.25 -21.82 2.66
N THR A 154 -2.63 -22.91 3.29
CA THR A 154 -4.02 -23.19 3.68
C THR A 154 -4.61 -22.04 4.51
N ILE A 155 -3.81 -21.47 5.41
CA ILE A 155 -4.24 -20.31 6.21
C ILE A 155 -4.43 -19.08 5.34
N MET A 156 -3.54 -18.83 4.38
CA MET A 156 -3.71 -17.71 3.43
C MET A 156 -4.99 -17.87 2.60
N GLU A 157 -5.30 -19.09 2.14
CA GLU A 157 -6.55 -19.40 1.42
C GLU A 157 -7.79 -19.18 2.30
N ILE A 158 -7.75 -19.58 3.56
CA ILE A 158 -8.85 -19.37 4.52
C ILE A 158 -9.08 -17.88 4.77
N LEU A 159 -8.02 -17.11 5.00
CA LEU A 159 -8.14 -15.65 5.20
C LEU A 159 -8.66 -14.96 3.93
N ALA A 160 -8.20 -15.38 2.75
CA ALA A 160 -8.70 -14.85 1.49
C ALA A 160 -10.19 -15.22 1.27
N ALA A 161 -10.61 -16.45 1.61
CA ALA A 161 -12.02 -16.85 1.57
C ALA A 161 -12.87 -16.03 2.55
N PHE A 162 -12.38 -15.84 3.78
CA PHE A 162 -13.04 -14.98 4.78
C PHE A 162 -13.26 -13.56 4.26
N ILE A 163 -12.26 -12.97 3.59
CA ILE A 163 -12.39 -11.64 2.98
C ILE A 163 -13.45 -11.66 1.87
N ARG A 164 -13.43 -12.63 0.95
CA ARG A 164 -14.40 -12.70 -0.14
C ARG A 164 -15.84 -12.86 0.34
N GLU A 165 -16.05 -13.62 1.40
CA GLU A 165 -17.40 -13.84 1.96
C GLU A 165 -17.94 -12.61 2.70
N ASN A 166 -17.06 -11.84 3.38
CA ASN A 166 -17.46 -10.74 4.25
C ASN A 166 -17.26 -9.34 3.63
N ALA A 167 -16.60 -9.25 2.47
CA ALA A 167 -16.35 -8.02 1.73
C ALA A 167 -16.65 -8.23 0.23
N SER A 168 -17.75 -8.89 -0.13
CA SER A 168 -18.18 -9.03 -1.52
C SER A 168 -18.68 -7.69 -2.07
N VAL A 169 -18.40 -7.41 -3.36
CA VAL A 169 -18.97 -6.25 -4.06
C VAL A 169 -20.50 -6.42 -4.11
N ASN A 170 -21.23 -5.58 -3.37
CA ASN A 170 -22.69 -5.54 -3.43
C ASN A 170 -23.12 -4.80 -4.70
N GLN A 171 -24.02 -5.37 -5.49
CA GLN A 171 -24.56 -4.76 -6.71
C GLN A 171 -25.58 -3.62 -6.42
N ASP A 172 -25.93 -3.38 -5.17
CA ASP A 172 -26.82 -2.28 -4.78
C ASP A 172 -26.01 -0.98 -4.58
N GLU A 173 -26.06 -0.11 -5.56
CA GLU A 173 -25.32 1.15 -5.72
C GLU A 173 -25.61 2.25 -4.66
N SER A 174 -26.30 1.97 -3.55
CA SER A 174 -26.81 3.01 -2.65
C SER A 174 -26.12 3.12 -1.27
N GLN A 175 -25.01 2.42 -1.04
CA GLN A 175 -24.27 2.62 0.23
C GLN A 175 -23.11 3.59 0.03
N GLU A 176 -23.23 4.77 0.69
CA GLU A 176 -22.09 5.66 0.95
C GLU A 176 -20.89 4.83 1.41
N SER A 177 -19.69 5.13 0.90
CA SER A 177 -18.45 4.37 1.18
C SER A 177 -18.25 4.20 2.69
N SER A 178 -18.78 3.10 3.23
CA SER A 178 -18.57 2.75 4.62
C SER A 178 -17.10 2.39 4.82
N LYS A 179 -16.56 2.80 5.96
CA LYS A 179 -15.19 2.43 6.33
C LYS A 179 -15.02 0.91 6.26
N LEU A 180 -13.94 0.43 5.63
CA LEU A 180 -13.65 -1.01 5.56
C LEU A 180 -13.72 -1.64 6.96
N PRO A 181 -14.44 -2.78 7.13
CA PRO A 181 -14.52 -3.48 8.41
C PRO A 181 -13.10 -3.81 8.94
N THR A 182 -12.90 -3.60 10.25
CA THR A 182 -11.56 -3.68 10.83
C THR A 182 -10.99 -5.11 10.81
N ASP A 183 -11.84 -6.13 10.89
CA ASP A 183 -11.44 -7.54 10.76
C ASP A 183 -10.98 -7.87 9.34
N ILE A 184 -11.63 -7.32 8.31
CA ILE A 184 -11.19 -7.42 6.92
C ILE A 184 -9.83 -6.75 6.73
N GLN A 185 -9.65 -5.51 7.24
CA GLN A 185 -8.35 -4.84 7.21
C GLN A 185 -7.28 -5.66 7.93
N THR A 186 -7.60 -6.30 9.06
CA THR A 186 -6.66 -7.14 9.81
C THR A 186 -6.26 -8.37 9.01
N ALA A 187 -7.23 -9.06 8.38
CA ALA A 187 -6.95 -10.21 7.52
C ALA A 187 -6.08 -9.82 6.32
N LEU A 188 -6.36 -8.68 5.67
CA LEU A 188 -5.54 -8.12 4.59
C LEU A 188 -4.10 -7.81 5.06
N THR A 189 -3.95 -7.26 6.26
CA THR A 189 -2.63 -6.97 6.85
C THR A 189 -1.83 -8.25 7.06
N VAL A 190 -2.47 -9.31 7.57
CA VAL A 190 -1.82 -10.63 7.75
C VAL A 190 -1.41 -11.24 6.41
N ILE A 191 -2.29 -11.21 5.42
CA ILE A 191 -2.01 -11.66 4.05
C ILE A 191 -0.85 -10.85 3.45
N GLY A 192 -0.89 -9.51 3.57
CA GLY A 192 0.09 -8.61 2.97
C GLY A 192 1.50 -8.77 3.53
N ARG A 193 1.64 -9.15 4.80
CA ARG A 193 2.95 -9.36 5.46
C ARG A 193 3.41 -10.81 5.53
N ARG A 194 2.74 -11.70 4.79
CA ARG A 194 3.11 -13.12 4.76
C ARG A 194 4.50 -13.34 4.17
N ASP A 195 5.12 -14.42 4.56
CA ASP A 195 6.36 -14.89 3.95
C ASP A 195 6.05 -15.59 2.61
N SER A 196 6.11 -14.84 1.51
CA SER A 196 5.79 -15.33 0.16
C SER A 196 6.76 -16.40 -0.36
N HIS A 197 7.92 -16.60 0.27
CA HIS A 197 8.80 -17.72 -0.07
C HIS A 197 8.21 -19.08 0.31
N LYS A 198 7.21 -19.08 1.19
CA LYS A 198 6.46 -20.27 1.58
C LYS A 198 5.25 -20.53 0.69
N ASP A 199 4.91 -19.60 -0.20
CA ASP A 199 3.78 -19.76 -1.11
C ASP A 199 4.11 -20.82 -2.19
N PRO A 200 3.17 -21.74 -2.51
CA PRO A 200 3.37 -22.69 -3.59
C PRO A 200 3.47 -22.00 -4.94
N VAL A 201 4.34 -22.47 -5.83
CA VAL A 201 4.68 -21.82 -7.12
C VAL A 201 3.47 -21.56 -8.00
N ASN A 202 2.47 -22.48 -7.98
CA ASN A 202 1.33 -22.45 -8.89
C ASN A 202 0.03 -21.98 -8.23
N GLN A 203 0.08 -21.50 -6.99
CA GLN A 203 -1.12 -21.01 -6.30
C GLN A 203 -1.09 -19.49 -6.18
N LYS A 204 -2.27 -18.89 -6.21
CA LYS A 204 -2.46 -17.43 -6.17
C LYS A 204 -3.49 -17.08 -5.12
N LEU A 205 -3.24 -16.01 -4.39
CA LEU A 205 -4.25 -15.44 -3.49
C LEU A 205 -5.45 -14.97 -4.29
N ASP A 206 -6.62 -15.48 -3.96
CA ASP A 206 -7.87 -15.12 -4.62
C ASP A 206 -8.66 -14.11 -3.80
N LEU A 207 -8.64 -12.86 -4.25
CA LEU A 207 -9.37 -11.72 -3.67
C LEU A 207 -10.30 -11.08 -4.71
N ARG A 208 -10.74 -11.84 -5.73
CA ARG A 208 -11.61 -11.32 -6.79
C ARG A 208 -12.97 -10.89 -6.26
N ASN A 209 -13.56 -9.88 -6.94
CA ASN A 209 -14.91 -9.39 -6.66
C ASN A 209 -15.13 -8.96 -5.19
N THR A 210 -14.10 -8.45 -4.52
CA THR A 210 -14.19 -7.95 -3.16
C THR A 210 -14.28 -6.42 -3.12
N ASP A 211 -15.00 -5.90 -2.14
CA ASP A 211 -14.96 -4.47 -1.81
C ASP A 211 -13.90 -4.23 -0.73
N LEU A 212 -12.76 -3.74 -1.16
CA LEU A 212 -11.62 -3.38 -0.32
C LEU A 212 -11.38 -1.87 -0.33
N SER A 213 -12.41 -1.09 -0.69
CA SER A 213 -12.30 0.36 -0.74
C SER A 213 -11.81 0.93 0.60
N ASN A 214 -10.96 1.96 0.53
CA ASN A 214 -10.32 2.59 1.67
C ASN A 214 -9.35 1.68 2.48
N ALA A 215 -8.96 0.50 1.97
CA ALA A 215 -7.98 -0.35 2.63
C ALA A 215 -6.60 0.31 2.72
N ASP A 216 -5.88 0.04 3.80
CA ASP A 216 -4.44 0.31 3.88
C ASP A 216 -3.66 -0.97 3.56
N LEU A 217 -3.05 -0.97 2.37
CA LEU A 217 -2.20 -2.04 1.84
C LEU A 217 -0.76 -1.56 1.64
N THR A 218 -0.35 -0.57 2.44
CA THR A 218 1.03 -0.06 2.44
C THR A 218 2.01 -1.21 2.68
N GLU A 219 3.02 -1.31 1.80
CA GLU A 219 4.06 -2.34 1.81
C GLU A 219 3.55 -3.79 1.71
N ALA A 220 2.27 -4.01 1.41
CA ALA A 220 1.69 -5.34 1.30
C ALA A 220 2.29 -6.12 0.12
N ASN A 221 2.55 -7.40 0.33
CA ASN A 221 2.93 -8.32 -0.74
C ASN A 221 1.69 -9.01 -1.31
N LEU A 222 1.22 -8.53 -2.46
CA LEU A 222 0.11 -9.05 -3.25
C LEU A 222 0.59 -9.54 -4.62
N SER A 223 1.87 -9.90 -4.73
CA SER A 223 2.41 -10.44 -5.98
C SER A 223 1.61 -11.65 -6.44
N LYS A 224 1.28 -11.68 -7.74
CA LYS A 224 0.48 -12.73 -8.39
C LYS A 224 -0.95 -12.92 -7.83
N ALA A 225 -1.41 -12.05 -6.93
CA ALA A 225 -2.78 -12.13 -6.41
C ALA A 225 -3.82 -11.91 -7.52
N ILE A 226 -5.00 -12.51 -7.36
CA ILE A 226 -6.16 -12.29 -8.23
C ILE A 226 -7.08 -11.30 -7.54
N LEU A 227 -7.13 -10.08 -8.07
CA LEU A 227 -7.97 -8.97 -7.60
C LEU A 227 -9.02 -8.58 -8.64
N ALA A 228 -9.17 -9.37 -9.71
CA ALA A 228 -10.07 -9.07 -10.81
C ALA A 228 -11.49 -8.74 -10.33
N GLY A 229 -12.07 -7.65 -10.85
CA GLY A 229 -13.41 -7.16 -10.50
C GLY A 229 -13.54 -6.60 -9.08
N ALA A 230 -12.44 -6.41 -8.34
CA ALA A 230 -12.50 -5.84 -7.01
C ALA A 230 -12.73 -4.31 -7.03
N ASN A 231 -13.45 -3.80 -6.01
CA ASN A 231 -13.50 -2.39 -5.70
C ASN A 231 -12.30 -2.03 -4.80
N LEU A 232 -11.37 -1.27 -5.37
CA LEU A 232 -10.11 -0.85 -4.75
C LEU A 232 -10.02 0.68 -4.67
N GLN A 233 -11.16 1.40 -4.72
CA GLN A 233 -11.18 2.86 -4.67
C GLN A 233 -10.59 3.37 -3.35
N TRP A 234 -9.78 4.44 -3.46
CA TRP A 234 -9.14 5.10 -2.30
C TRP A 234 -8.21 4.19 -1.48
N VAL A 235 -7.76 3.07 -2.04
CA VAL A 235 -6.80 2.17 -1.37
C VAL A 235 -5.41 2.77 -1.38
N ASN A 236 -4.70 2.62 -0.26
CA ASN A 236 -3.29 2.99 -0.17
C ASN A 236 -2.40 1.77 -0.45
N PHE A 237 -1.80 1.72 -1.64
CA PHE A 237 -0.81 0.73 -2.07
C PHE A 237 0.63 1.26 -2.03
N THR A 238 0.92 2.29 -1.23
CA THR A 238 2.27 2.84 -1.15
C THR A 238 3.28 1.75 -0.88
N ARG A 239 4.28 1.61 -1.78
CA ARG A 239 5.34 0.59 -1.73
C ARG A 239 4.87 -0.87 -1.73
N ALA A 240 3.62 -1.13 -2.06
CA ALA A 240 3.10 -2.50 -2.18
C ALA A 240 3.72 -3.23 -3.37
N ASN A 241 3.83 -4.55 -3.26
CA ASN A 241 4.23 -5.43 -4.35
C ASN A 241 3.00 -6.10 -4.98
N LEU A 242 2.62 -5.65 -6.17
CA LEU A 242 1.55 -6.20 -7.00
C LEU A 242 2.12 -6.79 -8.31
N SER A 243 3.40 -7.17 -8.33
CA SER A 243 4.00 -7.75 -9.53
C SER A 243 3.24 -9.00 -10.00
N GLU A 244 2.95 -9.09 -11.30
CA GLU A 244 2.19 -10.18 -11.91
C GLU A 244 0.76 -10.37 -11.32
N ALA A 245 0.24 -9.41 -10.54
CA ALA A 245 -1.14 -9.46 -10.03
C ALA A 245 -2.15 -9.26 -11.16
N ASP A 246 -3.31 -9.91 -11.04
CA ASP A 246 -4.46 -9.71 -11.92
C ASP A 246 -5.41 -8.69 -11.31
N LEU A 247 -5.45 -7.50 -11.91
CA LEU A 247 -6.27 -6.35 -11.56
C LEU A 247 -7.27 -6.03 -12.68
N SER A 248 -7.65 -7.02 -13.50
CA SER A 248 -8.57 -6.84 -14.61
C SER A 248 -9.92 -6.32 -14.13
N VAL A 249 -10.50 -5.35 -14.85
CA VAL A 249 -11.85 -4.81 -14.59
C VAL A 249 -12.00 -4.28 -13.15
N THR A 250 -10.92 -3.81 -12.51
CA THR A 250 -10.95 -3.26 -11.13
C THR A 250 -11.32 -1.80 -11.11
N TYR A 251 -11.93 -1.35 -10.00
CA TYR A 251 -12.20 0.05 -9.71
C TYR A 251 -11.11 0.60 -8.79
N LEU A 252 -10.22 1.47 -9.32
CA LEU A 252 -9.04 1.98 -8.64
C LEU A 252 -9.03 3.51 -8.46
N CYS A 253 -10.16 4.18 -8.74
CA CYS A 253 -10.23 5.63 -8.66
C CYS A 253 -9.70 6.17 -7.32
N GLY A 254 -8.84 7.19 -7.39
CA GLY A 254 -8.29 7.86 -6.21
C GLY A 254 -7.29 7.04 -5.38
N SER A 255 -6.91 5.84 -5.82
CA SER A 255 -5.93 5.01 -5.10
C SER A 255 -4.50 5.51 -5.23
N ILE A 256 -3.65 5.18 -4.28
CA ILE A 256 -2.27 5.65 -4.18
C ILE A 256 -1.30 4.48 -4.33
N PHE A 257 -0.51 4.49 -5.42
CA PHE A 257 0.53 3.50 -5.73
C PHE A 257 1.95 4.11 -5.67
N TYR A 258 2.18 5.07 -4.79
CA TYR A 258 3.50 5.69 -4.68
C TYR A 258 4.58 4.64 -4.43
N GLN A 259 5.58 4.55 -5.34
CA GLN A 259 6.66 3.55 -5.31
C GLN A 259 6.19 2.08 -5.30
N ALA A 260 4.95 1.78 -5.69
CA ALA A 260 4.47 0.40 -5.77
C ALA A 260 5.11 -0.34 -6.96
N ASN A 261 5.22 -1.66 -6.83
CA ASN A 261 5.67 -2.54 -7.91
C ASN A 261 4.48 -3.22 -8.58
N LEU A 262 4.12 -2.77 -9.78
CA LEU A 262 3.11 -3.36 -10.66
C LEU A 262 3.76 -4.00 -11.91
N SER A 263 5.03 -4.37 -11.84
CA SER A 263 5.70 -4.97 -13.01
C SER A 263 4.98 -6.22 -13.48
N LYS A 264 4.67 -6.28 -14.79
CA LYS A 264 3.89 -7.36 -15.41
C LYS A 264 2.47 -7.56 -14.83
N ALA A 265 1.94 -6.60 -14.08
CA ALA A 265 0.55 -6.67 -13.62
C ALA A 265 -0.42 -6.60 -14.80
N ILE A 266 -1.60 -7.20 -14.65
CA ILE A 266 -2.63 -7.31 -15.66
C ILE A 266 -3.81 -6.44 -15.24
N LEU A 267 -4.05 -5.32 -15.97
CA LEU A 267 -5.04 -4.29 -15.65
C LEU A 267 -5.95 -3.94 -16.86
N PRO A 268 -6.33 -4.88 -17.74
CA PRO A 268 -7.23 -4.52 -18.84
C PRO A 268 -8.56 -4.03 -18.29
N GLU A 269 -9.13 -3.02 -18.97
CA GLU A 269 -10.42 -2.42 -18.61
C GLU A 269 -10.49 -1.91 -17.15
N ALA A 270 -9.35 -1.73 -16.47
CA ALA A 270 -9.31 -1.20 -15.11
C ALA A 270 -9.62 0.30 -15.11
N ASN A 271 -10.40 0.77 -14.14
CA ASN A 271 -10.67 2.17 -13.94
C ASN A 271 -9.65 2.79 -12.98
N LEU A 272 -8.65 3.47 -13.53
CA LEU A 272 -7.53 4.14 -12.85
C LEU A 272 -7.67 5.67 -12.86
N GLN A 273 -8.90 6.20 -13.03
CA GLN A 273 -9.13 7.64 -13.08
C GLN A 273 -8.60 8.34 -11.81
N GLY A 274 -7.76 9.37 -12.01
CA GLY A 274 -7.19 10.16 -10.94
C GLY A 274 -6.26 9.39 -9.98
N VAL A 275 -5.78 8.21 -10.37
CA VAL A 275 -4.86 7.41 -9.55
C VAL A 275 -3.48 8.08 -9.42
N VAL A 276 -2.81 7.88 -8.27
CA VAL A 276 -1.45 8.37 -8.04
C VAL A 276 -0.44 7.22 -8.18
N LEU A 277 0.23 7.15 -9.34
CA LEU A 277 1.23 6.14 -9.70
C LEU A 277 2.67 6.70 -9.68
N ARG A 278 2.89 7.81 -8.99
CA ARG A 278 4.19 8.46 -8.95
C ARG A 278 5.29 7.50 -8.47
N LYS A 279 6.38 7.38 -9.25
CA LYS A 279 7.52 6.48 -9.00
C LYS A 279 7.14 5.00 -8.96
N ALA A 280 5.97 4.61 -9.41
CA ALA A 280 5.58 3.21 -9.50
C ALA A 280 6.33 2.51 -10.64
N ASN A 281 6.52 1.20 -10.48
CA ASN A 281 7.07 0.35 -11.53
C ASN A 281 5.95 -0.42 -12.23
N LEU A 282 5.60 -0.01 -13.45
CA LEU A 282 4.63 -0.67 -14.34
C LEU A 282 5.33 -1.35 -15.53
N SER A 283 6.62 -1.66 -15.42
CA SER A 283 7.33 -2.26 -16.53
C SER A 283 6.65 -3.55 -17.00
N LYS A 284 6.37 -3.63 -18.31
CA LYS A 284 5.66 -4.74 -18.97
C LYS A 284 4.26 -5.00 -18.41
N ALA A 285 3.63 -4.05 -17.74
CA ALA A 285 2.24 -4.15 -17.33
C ALA A 285 1.31 -4.08 -18.54
N ILE A 286 0.13 -4.71 -18.44
CA ILE A 286 -0.88 -4.78 -19.50
C ILE A 286 -2.08 -3.95 -19.07
N LEU A 287 -2.34 -2.80 -19.75
CA LEU A 287 -3.36 -1.82 -19.45
C LEU A 287 -4.23 -1.47 -20.68
N TYR A 288 -4.41 -2.41 -21.62
CA TYR A 288 -5.25 -2.11 -22.78
C TYR A 288 -6.69 -1.80 -22.34
N ASP A 289 -7.36 -0.86 -23.02
CA ASP A 289 -8.70 -0.36 -22.68
C ASP A 289 -8.84 0.20 -21.25
N ALA A 290 -7.73 0.44 -20.52
CA ALA A 290 -7.79 0.99 -19.17
C ALA A 290 -8.10 2.50 -19.18
N ASN A 291 -8.82 2.98 -18.16
CA ASN A 291 -9.08 4.41 -17.98
C ASN A 291 -8.07 5.02 -16.99
N LEU A 292 -7.11 5.80 -17.49
CA LEU A 292 -6.10 6.56 -16.72
C LEU A 292 -6.34 8.07 -16.81
N GLU A 293 -7.57 8.54 -17.08
CA GLU A 293 -7.91 9.95 -17.14
C GLU A 293 -7.43 10.69 -15.88
N GLY A 294 -6.66 11.76 -16.08
CA GLY A 294 -6.10 12.56 -14.99
C GLY A 294 -5.13 11.82 -14.05
N ALA A 295 -4.67 10.64 -14.39
CA ALA A 295 -3.73 9.86 -13.57
C ALA A 295 -2.36 10.56 -13.44
N VAL A 296 -1.70 10.43 -12.27
CA VAL A 296 -0.38 11.03 -11.99
C VAL A 296 0.70 9.97 -12.01
N LEU A 297 1.50 9.93 -13.10
CA LEU A 297 2.55 8.93 -13.36
C LEU A 297 3.97 9.55 -13.40
N CYS A 298 4.16 10.73 -12.77
CA CYS A 298 5.50 11.35 -12.78
C CYS A 298 6.55 10.41 -12.20
N ASP A 299 7.73 10.35 -12.84
CA ASP A 299 8.86 9.49 -12.48
C ASP A 299 8.53 7.98 -12.54
N ALA A 300 7.37 7.55 -13.08
CA ALA A 300 7.01 6.13 -13.16
C ALA A 300 7.81 5.40 -14.25
N ASN A 301 8.00 4.09 -14.06
CA ASN A 301 8.62 3.23 -15.06
C ASN A 301 7.55 2.39 -15.78
N LEU A 302 7.28 2.70 -17.05
CA LEU A 302 6.35 1.97 -17.92
C LEU A 302 7.08 1.25 -19.07
N THR A 303 8.37 0.96 -18.94
CA THR A 303 9.15 0.30 -20.01
C THR A 303 8.42 -0.93 -20.53
N GLY A 304 8.12 -0.94 -21.82
CA GLY A 304 7.45 -2.05 -22.51
C GLY A 304 6.03 -2.33 -22.03
N ALA A 305 5.37 -1.40 -21.34
CA ALA A 305 3.98 -1.53 -20.95
C ALA A 305 3.05 -1.44 -22.18
N VAL A 306 1.89 -2.10 -22.13
CA VAL A 306 0.88 -2.14 -23.19
C VAL A 306 -0.34 -1.33 -22.76
N LEU A 307 -0.56 -0.16 -23.39
CA LEU A 307 -1.66 0.76 -23.16
C LEU A 307 -2.47 1.03 -24.43
N CYS A 308 -2.55 0.02 -25.33
CA CYS A 308 -3.37 0.15 -26.53
C CYS A 308 -4.80 0.52 -26.15
N ASP A 309 -5.39 1.46 -26.89
CA ASP A 309 -6.78 1.93 -26.74
C ASP A 309 -7.11 2.46 -25.32
N ALA A 310 -6.10 2.72 -24.47
CA ALA A 310 -6.28 3.26 -23.13
C ALA A 310 -6.64 4.76 -23.17
N ASN A 311 -7.40 5.23 -22.20
CA ASN A 311 -7.70 6.66 -22.00
C ASN A 311 -6.72 7.27 -21.01
N LEU A 312 -5.84 8.17 -21.48
CA LEU A 312 -4.87 8.95 -20.70
C LEU A 312 -5.14 10.46 -20.80
N GLU A 313 -6.39 10.86 -21.08
CA GLU A 313 -6.76 12.28 -21.18
C GLU A 313 -6.34 13.04 -19.92
N GLY A 314 -5.58 14.14 -20.11
CA GLY A 314 -5.07 14.97 -19.01
C GLY A 314 -4.10 14.26 -18.07
N ALA A 315 -3.62 13.06 -18.37
CA ALA A 315 -2.69 12.34 -17.52
C ALA A 315 -1.32 13.06 -17.42
N ILE A 316 -0.65 12.94 -16.26
CA ILE A 316 0.63 13.61 -15.97
C ILE A 316 1.74 12.55 -15.91
N LEU A 317 2.54 12.44 -16.99
CA LEU A 317 3.62 11.48 -17.18
C LEU A 317 5.00 12.18 -17.22
N CYS A 318 5.14 13.33 -16.56
CA CYS A 318 6.41 14.05 -16.57
C CYS A 318 7.56 13.16 -16.03
N ASP A 319 8.72 13.21 -16.70
CA ASP A 319 9.92 12.44 -16.37
C ASP A 319 9.71 10.91 -16.30
N ALA A 320 8.61 10.39 -16.85
CA ALA A 320 8.33 8.96 -16.88
C ALA A 320 9.22 8.23 -17.89
N ASN A 321 9.60 6.98 -17.57
CA ASN A 321 10.24 6.11 -18.53
C ASN A 321 9.19 5.33 -19.33
N LEU A 322 8.98 5.73 -20.59
CA LEU A 322 8.03 5.20 -21.56
C LEU A 322 8.75 4.44 -22.70
N GLU A 323 9.97 3.98 -22.45
CA GLU A 323 10.73 3.22 -23.44
C GLU A 323 9.95 1.97 -23.90
N GLU A 324 9.84 1.79 -25.23
CA GLU A 324 9.11 0.68 -25.86
C GLU A 324 7.63 0.55 -25.42
N VAL A 325 7.05 1.58 -24.83
CA VAL A 325 5.63 1.55 -24.46
C VAL A 325 4.75 1.44 -25.71
N ASN A 326 3.64 0.71 -25.59
CA ASN A 326 2.66 0.63 -26.67
C ASN A 326 1.41 1.47 -26.34
N PHE A 327 1.28 2.63 -26.99
CA PHE A 327 0.14 3.56 -26.95
C PHE A 327 -0.69 3.56 -28.23
N GLU A 328 -0.61 2.51 -29.06
CA GLU A 328 -1.39 2.44 -30.31
C GLU A 328 -2.89 2.65 -30.02
N GLY A 329 -3.53 3.57 -30.75
CA GLY A 329 -4.95 3.91 -30.61
C GLY A 329 -5.34 4.64 -29.32
N SER A 330 -4.41 4.88 -28.38
CA SER A 330 -4.72 5.48 -27.08
C SER A 330 -5.12 6.97 -27.17
N ASN A 331 -5.90 7.45 -26.20
CA ASN A 331 -6.24 8.85 -26.03
C ASN A 331 -5.31 9.53 -25.04
N LEU A 332 -4.39 10.38 -25.53
CA LEU A 332 -3.46 11.21 -24.74
C LEU A 332 -3.82 12.71 -24.84
N LEU A 333 -5.10 13.04 -25.12
CA LEU A 333 -5.56 14.43 -25.22
C LEU A 333 -5.09 15.23 -24.00
N ASP A 334 -4.41 16.38 -24.27
CA ASP A 334 -3.90 17.32 -23.26
C ASP A 334 -3.00 16.65 -22.17
N ALA A 335 -2.43 15.48 -22.43
CA ALA A 335 -1.52 14.82 -21.49
C ALA A 335 -0.17 15.54 -21.38
N ASN A 336 0.47 15.45 -20.21
CA ASN A 336 1.77 16.05 -19.94
C ASN A 336 2.88 14.98 -19.93
N LEU A 337 3.70 14.93 -20.98
CA LEU A 337 4.85 14.04 -21.18
C LEU A 337 6.20 14.78 -21.15
N ILE A 338 6.25 15.95 -20.52
CA ILE A 338 7.49 16.76 -20.43
C ILE A 338 8.60 15.92 -19.80
N GLY A 339 9.79 15.91 -20.43
CA GLY A 339 10.97 15.18 -19.93
C GLY A 339 10.91 13.67 -20.01
N SER A 340 9.81 13.08 -20.53
CA SER A 340 9.66 11.63 -20.58
C SER A 340 10.57 10.96 -21.61
N ASN A 341 10.94 9.70 -21.38
CA ASN A 341 11.67 8.89 -22.33
C ASN A 341 10.74 8.03 -23.18
N LEU A 342 10.49 8.44 -24.43
CA LEU A 342 9.64 7.75 -25.41
C LEU A 342 10.47 6.98 -26.46
N HIS A 343 11.71 6.58 -26.13
CA HIS A 343 12.54 5.79 -27.04
C HIS A 343 11.78 4.54 -27.51
N ARG A 344 11.64 4.38 -28.83
CA ARG A 344 10.88 3.31 -29.47
C ARG A 344 9.40 3.17 -29.05
N ALA A 345 8.81 4.21 -28.50
CA ALA A 345 7.39 4.19 -28.17
C ALA A 345 6.55 4.02 -29.43
N LYS A 346 5.48 3.22 -29.34
CA LYS A 346 4.49 3.03 -30.41
C LYS A 346 3.29 3.91 -30.15
N LEU A 347 3.10 4.92 -31.00
CA LEU A 347 2.04 5.92 -30.88
C LEU A 347 1.15 5.97 -32.14
N ALA A 348 1.19 4.87 -32.96
CA ALA A 348 0.42 4.84 -34.19
C ALA A 348 -1.08 4.97 -33.92
N GLY A 349 -1.75 5.91 -34.63
CA GLY A 349 -3.16 6.19 -34.46
C GLY A 349 -3.55 6.80 -33.11
N ALA A 350 -2.61 7.14 -32.23
CA ALA A 350 -2.91 7.75 -30.94
C ALA A 350 -3.42 9.20 -31.09
N ASN A 351 -4.32 9.61 -30.20
CA ASN A 351 -4.72 10.99 -30.08
C ASN A 351 -3.77 11.74 -29.15
N LEU A 352 -2.87 12.55 -29.73
CA LEU A 352 -1.88 13.38 -29.03
C LEU A 352 -2.24 14.88 -29.11
N GLU A 353 -3.51 15.20 -29.33
CA GLU A 353 -3.94 16.60 -29.40
C GLU A 353 -3.64 17.34 -28.10
N GLY A 354 -2.98 18.50 -28.20
CA GLY A 354 -2.61 19.32 -27.05
C GLY A 354 -1.52 18.73 -26.13
N VAL A 355 -0.93 17.59 -26.47
CA VAL A 355 0.07 16.92 -25.64
C VAL A 355 1.32 17.79 -25.45
N LEU A 356 1.90 17.77 -24.24
CA LEU A 356 3.16 18.44 -23.93
C LEU A 356 4.34 17.46 -23.98
N LEU A 357 5.20 17.60 -25.00
CA LEU A 357 6.37 16.73 -25.25
C LEU A 357 7.71 17.51 -25.13
N SER A 358 7.66 18.68 -24.48
CA SER A 358 8.89 19.47 -24.31
C SER A 358 9.96 18.66 -23.59
N THR A 359 11.20 18.71 -24.10
CA THR A 359 12.36 17.97 -23.55
C THR A 359 12.19 16.44 -23.50
N ALA A 360 11.16 15.86 -24.12
CA ALA A 360 11.02 14.42 -24.21
C ALA A 360 12.00 13.82 -25.21
N ASN A 361 12.51 12.60 -24.91
CA ASN A 361 13.33 11.82 -25.84
C ASN A 361 12.43 11.02 -26.79
N LEU A 362 12.45 11.34 -28.08
CA LEU A 362 11.57 10.78 -29.12
C LEU A 362 12.30 9.85 -30.09
N GLN A 363 13.51 9.37 -29.72
CA GLN A 363 14.31 8.51 -30.59
C GLN A 363 13.50 7.26 -31.02
N GLU A 364 13.39 7.03 -32.32
CA GLU A 364 12.70 5.90 -32.93
C GLU A 364 11.20 5.76 -32.52
N ALA A 365 10.57 6.80 -31.97
CA ALA A 365 9.15 6.80 -31.67
C ALA A 365 8.32 6.79 -32.97
N ASN A 366 7.24 5.99 -33.00
CA ASN A 366 6.37 5.84 -34.16
C ASN A 366 5.08 6.67 -34.00
N PHE A 367 4.93 7.76 -34.80
CA PHE A 367 3.75 8.62 -34.81
C PHE A 367 2.86 8.38 -36.05
N GLN A 368 2.94 7.25 -36.71
CA GLN A 368 2.14 6.98 -37.91
C GLN A 368 0.64 7.22 -37.62
N GLU A 369 -0.01 8.09 -38.43
CA GLU A 369 -1.43 8.43 -38.30
C GLU A 369 -1.84 9.01 -36.92
N ALA A 370 -0.89 9.35 -36.05
CA ALA A 370 -1.17 10.00 -34.77
C ALA A 370 -1.71 11.42 -34.99
N ASN A 371 -2.68 11.85 -34.17
CA ASN A 371 -3.19 13.21 -34.15
C ASN A 371 -2.29 14.11 -33.31
N LEU A 372 -1.62 15.07 -33.94
CA LEU A 372 -0.68 16.00 -33.31
C LEU A 372 -1.18 17.46 -33.25
N TYR A 373 -2.48 17.71 -33.46
CA TYR A 373 -3.02 19.08 -33.37
C TYR A 373 -2.68 19.68 -31.99
N ARG A 374 -2.22 20.95 -32.01
CA ARG A 374 -1.85 21.67 -30.78
C ARG A 374 -0.73 20.99 -29.92
N ALA A 375 -0.15 19.90 -30.39
CA ALA A 375 0.95 19.24 -29.67
C ALA A 375 2.19 20.14 -29.58
N ASN A 376 2.89 20.10 -28.45
CA ASN A 376 4.08 20.91 -28.20
C ASN A 376 5.36 20.06 -28.10
N PHE A 377 6.18 20.08 -29.15
CA PHE A 377 7.47 19.40 -29.25
C PHE A 377 8.66 20.33 -28.95
N SER A 378 8.45 21.52 -28.38
CA SER A 378 9.54 22.48 -28.16
C SER A 378 10.64 21.87 -27.28
N GLY A 379 11.89 21.89 -27.78
CA GLY A 379 13.04 21.33 -27.05
C GLY A 379 13.05 19.81 -26.93
N SER A 380 12.15 19.07 -27.61
CA SER A 380 12.22 17.60 -27.66
C SER A 380 13.54 17.13 -28.30
N GLU A 381 14.03 15.99 -27.84
CA GLU A 381 15.29 15.40 -28.24
C GLU A 381 15.09 14.24 -29.22
N ASN A 382 16.02 14.09 -30.16
CA ASN A 382 16.10 12.95 -31.11
C ASN A 382 14.85 12.76 -31.99
N LEU A 383 14.04 13.82 -32.19
CA LEU A 383 12.94 13.81 -33.14
C LEU A 383 13.48 13.86 -34.57
N GLU A 384 12.93 13.03 -35.45
CA GLU A 384 13.27 13.01 -36.89
C GLU A 384 12.08 13.50 -37.74
N LEU A 385 12.37 14.19 -38.86
CA LEU A 385 11.32 14.72 -39.75
C LEU A 385 10.41 13.60 -40.26
N GLN A 386 10.94 12.42 -40.56
CA GLN A 386 10.19 11.29 -41.06
C GLN A 386 9.09 10.81 -40.08
N GLN A 387 9.32 10.95 -38.78
CA GLN A 387 8.34 10.57 -37.76
C GLN A 387 7.10 11.46 -37.82
N ILE A 388 7.28 12.80 -37.96
CA ILE A 388 6.16 13.73 -38.03
C ILE A 388 5.49 13.81 -39.42
N GLU A 389 6.22 13.47 -40.48
CA GLU A 389 5.63 13.40 -41.83
C GLU A 389 4.58 12.29 -41.99
N GLN A 390 4.56 11.30 -41.13
CA GLN A 390 3.58 10.21 -41.11
C GLN A 390 2.37 10.50 -40.23
N ALA A 391 2.44 11.57 -39.45
CA ALA A 391 1.40 11.98 -38.51
C ALA A 391 0.43 13.00 -39.12
N ILE A 392 -0.67 13.25 -38.42
CA ILE A 392 -1.69 14.24 -38.76
C ILE A 392 -1.46 15.48 -37.86
N GLY A 393 -1.25 16.65 -38.48
CA GLY A 393 -1.02 17.89 -37.74
C GLY A 393 -1.37 19.13 -38.56
N ASP A 394 -1.18 20.29 -37.96
CA ASP A 394 -1.42 21.58 -38.62
C ASP A 394 -0.48 22.68 -38.08
N ARG A 395 -0.82 23.94 -38.35
CA ARG A 395 -0.04 25.09 -37.91
C ARG A 395 -0.10 25.36 -36.40
N THR A 396 -0.98 24.71 -35.68
CA THR A 396 -1.10 24.83 -34.23
C THR A 396 -0.10 23.92 -33.51
N THR A 397 0.46 22.93 -34.21
CA THR A 397 1.54 22.06 -33.69
C THR A 397 2.84 22.84 -33.57
N ILE A 398 3.42 22.87 -32.39
CA ILE A 398 4.70 23.55 -32.09
C ILE A 398 5.83 22.54 -32.26
N LEU A 399 6.63 22.73 -33.32
CA LEU A 399 7.82 21.90 -33.60
C LEU A 399 9.10 22.54 -33.04
N PRO A 400 10.17 21.78 -32.84
CA PRO A 400 11.48 22.34 -32.50
C PRO A 400 11.96 23.35 -33.55
N GLU A 401 12.79 24.33 -33.18
CA GLU A 401 13.22 25.45 -34.02
C GLU A 401 13.80 25.05 -35.38
N ASN A 402 14.42 23.88 -35.47
CA ASN A 402 15.09 23.37 -36.69
C ASN A 402 14.13 22.66 -37.64
N PHE A 403 12.85 22.49 -37.29
CA PHE A 403 11.88 21.75 -38.07
C PHE A 403 10.97 22.71 -38.87
N LYS A 404 10.65 22.32 -40.10
CA LYS A 404 9.63 22.96 -40.89
C LYS A 404 8.34 22.15 -40.84
N ILE A 405 7.22 22.83 -40.73
CA ILE A 405 5.89 22.20 -40.82
C ILE A 405 5.81 21.38 -42.11
N PRO A 406 5.38 20.10 -42.05
CA PRO A 406 5.19 19.27 -43.23
C PRO A 406 4.22 19.93 -44.21
N LYS A 407 4.49 19.83 -45.54
CA LYS A 407 3.71 20.51 -46.56
C LYS A 407 2.24 20.10 -46.64
N HIS A 408 1.95 18.89 -46.20
CA HIS A 408 0.58 18.35 -46.20
C HIS A 408 -0.23 18.73 -44.96
N TRP A 409 0.40 19.29 -43.92
CA TRP A 409 -0.28 19.85 -42.78
C TRP A 409 -0.91 21.21 -43.17
N LYS A 410 -2.21 21.34 -42.98
CA LYS A 410 -2.98 22.50 -43.42
C LYS A 410 -3.22 23.49 -42.29
#